data_020532f903f9785b4e5ba86acff4a088
#
_entry.id   020532f903f9785b4e5ba86acff4a088
#
_cell.length_a   1.000
_cell.length_b   1.000
_cell.length_c   1.000
_cell.angle_alpha   90.00
_cell.angle_beta   90.00
_cell.angle_gamma   90.00
#
_symmetry.space_group_name_H-M   'P 1'
#
loop_
_entity.id
_entity.type
_entity.pdbx_description
1 polymer ?
#
loop_
_entity_poly.entity_id
_entity_poly.type
_entity_poly.pdbx_seq_one_letter_code
_entity_poly.pdbx_strand_id
1 'polypeptide(L)'
;MKNSLFYKNKYIFAQNFIQMKKILFLTLLGMLSINCIAQLVPGDPTAVIPGFGAGDNERVITTGVPFILIGADARAAGMADIGVATSADAFSQQWNPSKSAFALSKQGIGVTYTPYLGKLVNDVFLGNITYYNRLNEQSAVAASFRYFSSGEIELRETIEQEPLIVKPNELLFDLTYSLRLSERIAMAVTGRYIRSDLKLQTALEDASAASSFAVDISSYYQSEEIPMSSFDGRWRAGINISNIGPKLKYDDVGSESYLPTNLALGAGFDFVLDEYNTIGLTAQFSKLLVPTPPIYGTEISYIDENGDGQYDEGDEITGEILNNSIYKGKNPDVSFFKGMFQSFGDAPNGISEELQEVIWALGAEYWFRDVFAFRAGYFNENPNKGARQYFSLGAGFKYTTINIDLSYLISTSKVVSTLEGT
;
A
#
# COMPACT_ATOMS: atom_id res chain seq x y z
N MET A 1 -24.98 -3.74 -49.14
CA MET A 1 -24.61 -2.43 -48.56
C MET A 1 -24.27 -2.43 -47.06
N LYS A 2 -24.62 -3.42 -46.27
CA LYS A 2 -24.30 -3.46 -44.81
C LYS A 2 -22.87 -3.86 -44.45
N ASN A 3 -22.14 -4.57 -45.30
CA ASN A 3 -20.78 -5.06 -44.98
C ASN A 3 -19.65 -4.03 -45.14
N SER A 4 -19.87 -2.95 -45.92
CA SER A 4 -18.83 -1.94 -46.14
C SER A 4 -18.70 -0.94 -44.98
N LEU A 5 -19.78 -0.70 -44.21
CA LEU A 5 -19.75 0.18 -43.04
C LEU A 5 -19.00 -0.46 -41.83
N PHE A 6 -19.10 -1.80 -41.72
CA PHE A 6 -18.47 -2.52 -40.57
C PHE A 6 -16.94 -2.57 -40.72
N TYR A 7 -16.42 -2.68 -41.95
CA TYR A 7 -14.98 -2.62 -42.21
C TYR A 7 -14.41 -1.20 -42.04
N LYS A 8 -15.17 -0.19 -42.43
CA LYS A 8 -14.74 1.22 -42.30
C LYS A 8 -14.61 1.66 -40.83
N ASN A 9 -15.53 1.21 -39.98
CA ASN A 9 -15.46 1.52 -38.54
C ASN A 9 -14.30 0.77 -37.81
N LYS A 10 -13.96 -0.45 -38.23
CA LYS A 10 -12.79 -1.17 -37.70
C LYS A 10 -11.46 -0.48 -38.04
N TYR A 11 -11.37 0.08 -39.28
CA TYR A 11 -10.17 0.80 -39.70
C TYR A 11 -9.99 2.15 -38.96
N ILE A 12 -11.05 2.87 -38.72
CA ILE A 12 -11.03 4.14 -37.99
C ILE A 12 -10.67 3.88 -36.50
N PHE A 13 -11.19 2.81 -35.91
CA PHE A 13 -10.88 2.44 -34.53
C PHE A 13 -9.41 2.01 -34.39
N ALA A 14 -8.86 1.26 -35.35
CA ALA A 14 -7.46 0.86 -35.36
C ALA A 14 -6.50 2.05 -35.57
N GLN A 15 -6.84 3.01 -36.41
CA GLN A 15 -6.04 4.22 -36.61
C GLN A 15 -6.07 5.13 -35.38
N ASN A 16 -7.20 5.29 -34.73
CA ASN A 16 -7.30 6.07 -33.49
C ASN A 16 -6.54 5.41 -32.32
N PHE A 17 -6.53 4.08 -32.25
CA PHE A 17 -5.76 3.34 -31.25
C PHE A 17 -4.25 3.42 -31.45
N ILE A 18 -3.78 3.47 -32.70
CA ILE A 18 -2.36 3.68 -33.07
C ILE A 18 -1.93 5.12 -32.79
N GLN A 19 -2.78 6.10 -33.07
CA GLN A 19 -2.55 7.50 -32.74
C GLN A 19 -2.49 7.73 -31.22
N MET A 20 -3.39 7.09 -30.46
CA MET A 20 -3.40 7.16 -29.00
C MET A 20 -2.15 6.53 -28.37
N LYS A 21 -1.64 5.41 -28.92
CA LYS A 21 -0.35 4.82 -28.49
C LYS A 21 0.84 5.73 -28.76
N LYS A 22 0.85 6.44 -29.90
CA LYS A 22 1.92 7.41 -30.22
C LYS A 22 1.88 8.63 -29.33
N ILE A 23 0.71 9.14 -28.98
CA ILE A 23 0.56 10.27 -28.05
C ILE A 23 0.96 9.85 -26.64
N LEU A 24 0.56 8.66 -26.19
CA LEU A 24 0.94 8.14 -24.86
C LEU A 24 2.46 7.88 -24.76
N PHE A 25 3.09 7.41 -25.84
CA PHE A 25 4.53 7.19 -25.89
C PHE A 25 5.32 8.51 -25.95
N LEU A 26 4.83 9.52 -26.67
CA LEU A 26 5.43 10.86 -26.73
C LEU A 26 5.27 11.65 -25.41
N THR A 27 4.15 11.49 -24.70
CA THR A 27 3.99 12.09 -23.37
C THR A 27 4.86 11.40 -22.31
N LEU A 28 5.05 10.08 -22.42
CA LEU A 28 5.97 9.35 -21.52
C LEU A 28 7.44 9.72 -21.79
N LEU A 29 7.81 9.93 -23.06
CA LEU A 29 9.16 10.38 -23.44
C LEU A 29 9.43 11.84 -23.07
N GLY A 30 8.41 12.71 -23.10
CA GLY A 30 8.50 14.12 -22.71
C GLY A 30 8.66 14.37 -21.20
N MET A 31 8.31 13.38 -20.37
CA MET A 31 8.50 13.46 -18.92
C MET A 31 9.93 13.09 -18.47
N LEU A 32 10.76 12.56 -19.38
CA LEU A 32 12.14 12.12 -19.10
C LEU A 32 13.21 13.19 -19.34
N SER A 33 12.84 14.41 -19.77
CA SER A 33 13.82 15.44 -20.11
C SER A 33 13.51 16.81 -19.50
N ILE A 34 13.54 16.91 -18.16
CA ILE A 34 13.67 18.22 -17.51
C ILE A 34 15.00 18.23 -16.78
N ASN A 35 16.05 18.62 -17.52
CA ASN A 35 17.30 19.06 -16.91
C ASN A 35 17.09 20.49 -16.42
N CYS A 36 16.98 20.67 -15.11
CA CYS A 36 16.98 21.98 -14.48
C CYS A 36 18.42 22.51 -14.46
N ILE A 37 18.73 23.49 -15.31
CA ILE A 37 19.99 24.23 -15.22
C ILE A 37 19.78 25.28 -14.12
N ALA A 38 20.38 25.08 -12.96
CA ALA A 38 20.47 26.10 -11.92
C ALA A 38 21.50 27.15 -12.36
N GLN A 39 21.09 28.43 -12.44
CA GLN A 39 22.01 29.56 -12.62
C GLN A 39 22.71 29.84 -11.28
N LEU A 40 24.04 29.73 -11.28
CA LEU A 40 24.91 30.13 -10.17
C LEU A 40 24.93 31.65 -10.00
N VAL A 41 24.58 32.10 -8.79
CA VAL A 41 24.88 33.46 -8.30
C VAL A 41 26.31 33.43 -7.73
N PRO A 42 27.16 34.47 -8.02
CA PRO A 42 28.52 34.47 -7.50
C PRO A 42 28.52 34.70 -5.97
N GLY A 43 28.72 33.68 -5.20
CA GLY A 43 29.04 33.61 -3.79
C GLY A 43 30.07 32.49 -3.60
N ASP A 44 30.70 32.40 -2.44
CA ASP A 44 31.61 31.32 -2.14
C ASP A 44 30.92 29.97 -2.49
N PRO A 45 31.60 29.05 -3.14
CA PRO A 45 31.02 27.76 -3.49
C PRO A 45 30.53 27.05 -2.22
N THR A 46 29.35 26.47 -2.29
CA THR A 46 28.77 25.67 -1.20
C THR A 46 28.63 24.23 -1.64
N ALA A 47 28.87 23.31 -0.72
CA ALA A 47 28.68 21.88 -0.91
C ALA A 47 27.92 21.28 0.25
N VAL A 48 27.15 20.22 0.02
CA VAL A 48 26.53 19.43 1.08
C VAL A 48 27.35 18.16 1.26
N ILE A 49 28.01 18.04 2.40
CA ILE A 49 28.77 16.84 2.77
C ILE A 49 27.87 15.88 3.55
N PRO A 50 28.07 14.55 3.41
CA PRO A 50 27.26 13.58 4.16
C PRO A 50 27.44 13.78 5.66
N GLY A 51 26.32 13.82 6.40
CA GLY A 51 26.34 13.86 7.87
C GLY A 51 26.86 12.56 8.49
N PHE A 52 27.25 12.59 9.75
CA PHE A 52 27.63 11.41 10.51
C PHE A 52 26.44 10.43 10.55
N GLY A 53 26.62 9.18 10.04
CA GLY A 53 25.56 8.17 9.92
C GLY A 53 24.88 8.09 8.56
N ALA A 54 25.28 8.90 7.58
CA ALA A 54 24.69 8.89 6.22
C ALA A 54 24.91 7.59 5.41
N GLY A 55 25.60 6.60 6.01
CA GLY A 55 25.90 5.31 5.41
C GLY A 55 24.82 4.23 5.56
N ASP A 56 23.84 4.45 6.42
CA ASP A 56 22.83 3.45 6.71
C ASP A 56 21.82 3.36 5.56
N ASN A 57 21.72 2.18 4.97
CA ASN A 57 20.76 1.90 3.90
C ASN A 57 19.33 1.68 4.43
N GLU A 58 19.14 1.67 5.74
CA GLU A 58 17.86 1.44 6.40
C GLU A 58 17.02 2.72 6.42
N ARG A 59 16.31 3.00 5.32
CA ARG A 59 15.36 4.12 5.22
C ARG A 59 13.94 3.59 5.06
N VAL A 60 13.29 3.36 6.17
CA VAL A 60 11.88 2.94 6.20
C VAL A 60 11.00 4.16 5.96
N ILE A 61 10.05 4.03 5.03
CA ILE A 61 9.02 5.05 4.80
C ILE A 61 8.03 5.00 5.96
N THR A 62 7.95 6.08 6.72
CA THR A 62 7.01 6.23 7.84
C THR A 62 5.77 7.00 7.41
N THR A 63 4.61 6.57 7.89
CA THR A 63 3.32 7.20 7.59
C THR A 63 2.50 7.38 8.86
N GLY A 64 1.56 8.31 8.84
CA GLY A 64 0.49 8.34 9.83
C GLY A 64 -0.43 7.13 9.67
N VAL A 65 -1.12 6.75 10.74
CA VAL A 65 -2.17 5.71 10.76
C VAL A 65 -1.79 4.37 10.07
N PRO A 66 -0.63 3.79 10.38
CA PRO A 66 -0.15 2.59 9.69
C PRO A 66 -1.05 1.36 9.89
N PHE A 67 -1.95 1.37 10.87
CA PHE A 67 -2.91 0.29 11.13
C PHE A 67 -3.80 -0.03 9.91
N ILE A 68 -3.98 0.94 9.01
CA ILE A 68 -4.80 0.77 7.80
C ILE A 68 -4.20 -0.30 6.86
N LEU A 69 -2.88 -0.47 6.90
CA LEU A 69 -2.17 -1.47 6.09
C LEU A 69 -2.19 -2.87 6.70
N ILE A 70 -2.65 -3.03 7.95
CA ILE A 70 -2.73 -4.36 8.59
C ILE A 70 -3.87 -5.15 7.92
N GLY A 71 -3.57 -6.36 7.49
CA GLY A 71 -4.55 -7.29 6.94
C GLY A 71 -5.59 -7.70 7.99
N ALA A 72 -6.86 -7.40 7.74
CA ALA A 72 -7.99 -7.79 8.59
C ALA A 72 -8.87 -8.83 7.88
N ASP A 73 -8.26 -9.84 7.32
CA ASP A 73 -8.89 -10.89 6.49
C ASP A 73 -8.06 -12.17 6.59
N ALA A 74 -8.57 -13.18 7.29
CA ALA A 74 -7.88 -14.45 7.48
C ALA A 74 -7.67 -15.23 6.18
N ARG A 75 -8.55 -15.06 5.17
CA ARG A 75 -8.35 -15.65 3.86
C ARG A 75 -7.11 -15.08 3.16
N ALA A 76 -7.02 -13.77 3.07
CA ALA A 76 -5.87 -13.10 2.46
C ALA A 76 -4.60 -13.33 3.27
N ALA A 77 -4.66 -13.24 4.60
CA ALA A 77 -3.53 -13.52 5.49
C ALA A 77 -2.97 -14.93 5.30
N GLY A 78 -3.84 -15.94 5.07
CA GLY A 78 -3.42 -17.29 4.72
C GLY A 78 -2.67 -17.41 3.38
N MET A 79 -2.75 -16.37 2.53
CA MET A 79 -2.06 -16.25 1.24
C MET A 79 -1.05 -15.09 1.22
N ALA A 80 -0.45 -14.75 2.37
CA ALA A 80 0.52 -13.67 2.49
C ALA A 80 -0.05 -12.27 2.14
N ASP A 81 -1.23 -11.94 2.68
CA ASP A 81 -1.93 -10.67 2.49
C ASP A 81 -2.23 -10.32 1.01
N ILE A 82 -2.47 -11.36 0.20
CA ILE A 82 -2.87 -11.21 -1.19
C ILE A 82 -4.38 -11.10 -1.29
N GLY A 83 -4.86 -9.98 -1.84
CA GLY A 83 -6.29 -9.73 -1.98
C GLY A 83 -6.70 -8.96 -3.23
N VAL A 84 -5.77 -8.31 -3.93
CA VAL A 84 -6.09 -7.40 -5.04
C VAL A 84 -6.66 -8.12 -6.27
N ALA A 85 -6.18 -9.33 -6.56
CA ALA A 85 -6.60 -10.13 -7.72
C ALA A 85 -7.20 -11.50 -7.37
N THR A 86 -7.54 -11.75 -6.10
CA THR A 86 -8.27 -12.95 -5.68
C THR A 86 -9.75 -12.87 -6.10
N SER A 87 -10.47 -13.99 -6.07
CA SER A 87 -11.92 -13.99 -6.29
C SER A 87 -12.66 -13.12 -5.26
N ALA A 88 -13.83 -12.62 -5.63
CA ALA A 88 -14.65 -11.76 -4.77
C ALA A 88 -15.15 -12.49 -3.52
N ASP A 89 -15.11 -11.79 -2.38
CA ASP A 89 -15.60 -12.23 -1.08
C ASP A 89 -16.10 -11.04 -0.23
N ALA A 90 -16.48 -11.29 1.01
CA ALA A 90 -16.95 -10.25 1.92
C ALA A 90 -15.86 -9.24 2.30
N PHE A 91 -14.57 -9.64 2.26
CA PHE A 91 -13.42 -8.80 2.62
C PHE A 91 -12.79 -8.08 1.43
N SER A 92 -13.38 -8.19 0.23
CA SER A 92 -12.94 -7.47 -0.97
C SER A 92 -12.84 -5.96 -0.77
N GLN A 93 -13.63 -5.41 0.15
CA GLN A 93 -13.62 -4.00 0.54
C GLN A 93 -12.23 -3.50 0.96
N GLN A 94 -11.44 -4.33 1.63
CA GLN A 94 -10.11 -3.97 2.09
C GLN A 94 -9.06 -3.94 0.98
N TRP A 95 -9.14 -4.90 0.04
CA TRP A 95 -8.06 -5.18 -0.90
C TRP A 95 -8.30 -4.59 -2.29
N ASN A 96 -9.49 -4.80 -2.81
CA ASN A 96 -9.94 -4.30 -4.10
C ASN A 96 -11.47 -4.25 -4.13
N PRO A 97 -12.06 -3.11 -3.77
CA PRO A 97 -13.51 -2.97 -3.65
C PRO A 97 -14.28 -3.25 -4.94
N SER A 98 -13.65 -3.11 -6.12
CA SER A 98 -14.30 -3.37 -7.41
C SER A 98 -14.71 -4.83 -7.59
N LYS A 99 -14.09 -5.77 -6.84
CA LYS A 99 -14.47 -7.19 -6.83
C LYS A 99 -15.90 -7.42 -6.36
N SER A 100 -16.45 -6.53 -5.52
CA SER A 100 -17.82 -6.65 -4.99
C SER A 100 -18.88 -6.74 -6.09
N ALA A 101 -18.64 -6.13 -7.26
CA ALA A 101 -19.52 -6.23 -8.42
C ALA A 101 -19.50 -7.64 -9.07
N PHE A 102 -18.50 -8.47 -8.78
CA PHE A 102 -18.39 -9.87 -9.24
C PHE A 102 -18.78 -10.88 -8.16
N ALA A 103 -19.20 -10.45 -6.97
CA ALA A 103 -19.60 -11.36 -5.91
C ALA A 103 -20.74 -12.27 -6.36
N LEU A 104 -20.64 -13.57 -6.08
CA LEU A 104 -21.66 -14.55 -6.46
C LEU A 104 -22.95 -14.36 -5.66
N SER A 105 -22.83 -14.07 -4.36
CA SER A 105 -23.97 -13.80 -3.48
C SER A 105 -24.45 -12.37 -3.65
N LYS A 106 -25.79 -12.16 -3.48
CA LYS A 106 -26.38 -10.83 -3.55
C LYS A 106 -25.83 -9.90 -2.46
N GLN A 107 -25.58 -10.45 -1.28
CA GLN A 107 -25.05 -9.71 -0.13
C GLN A 107 -24.15 -10.61 0.71
N GLY A 108 -23.26 -10.01 1.44
CA GLY A 108 -22.38 -10.69 2.38
C GLY A 108 -21.94 -9.77 3.50
N ILE A 109 -21.72 -10.36 4.66
CA ILE A 109 -21.13 -9.72 5.83
C ILE A 109 -19.91 -10.51 6.24
N GLY A 110 -18.85 -9.83 6.63
CA GLY A 110 -17.64 -10.42 7.20
C GLY A 110 -17.30 -9.76 8.52
N VAL A 111 -16.81 -10.55 9.46
CA VAL A 111 -16.30 -10.08 10.75
C VAL A 111 -14.96 -10.75 11.00
N THR A 112 -13.95 -9.98 11.36
CA THR A 112 -12.64 -10.51 11.76
C THR A 112 -12.18 -9.92 13.07
N TYR A 113 -11.41 -10.70 13.77
CA TYR A 113 -10.64 -10.30 14.94
C TYR A 113 -9.20 -10.77 14.73
N THR A 114 -8.27 -9.81 14.67
CA THR A 114 -6.85 -10.08 14.47
C THR A 114 -6.10 -9.62 15.72
N PRO A 115 -5.63 -10.54 16.59
CA PRO A 115 -4.74 -10.17 17.68
C PRO A 115 -3.43 -9.64 17.09
N TYR A 116 -2.88 -8.61 17.69
CA TYR A 116 -1.64 -7.99 17.25
C TYR A 116 -0.67 -7.95 18.42
N LEU A 117 0.62 -8.25 18.17
CA LEU A 117 1.60 -8.38 19.25
C LEU A 117 1.24 -9.43 20.32
N GLY A 118 0.43 -10.44 19.99
CA GLY A 118 -0.15 -11.40 20.94
C GLY A 118 0.84 -12.18 21.79
N LYS A 119 2.14 -12.23 21.42
CA LYS A 119 3.21 -12.79 22.27
C LYS A 119 3.68 -11.83 23.39
N LEU A 120 3.41 -10.53 23.26
CA LEU A 120 3.86 -9.49 24.19
C LEU A 120 2.71 -8.98 25.07
N VAL A 121 1.55 -8.75 24.46
CA VAL A 121 0.38 -8.14 25.12
C VAL A 121 -0.91 -8.78 24.58
N ASN A 122 -1.98 -8.78 25.38
CA ASN A 122 -3.24 -9.45 25.03
C ASN A 122 -4.37 -8.49 24.64
N ASP A 123 -4.14 -7.18 24.70
CA ASP A 123 -5.14 -6.14 24.54
C ASP A 123 -4.96 -5.29 23.28
N VAL A 124 -3.92 -5.60 22.47
CA VAL A 124 -3.73 -5.01 21.14
C VAL A 124 -4.39 -5.87 20.09
N PHE A 125 -5.34 -5.30 19.36
CA PHE A 125 -6.08 -6.02 18.33
C PHE A 125 -6.65 -5.10 17.24
N LEU A 126 -6.93 -5.70 16.09
CA LEU A 126 -7.69 -5.11 15.00
C LEU A 126 -9.02 -5.85 14.83
N GLY A 127 -10.13 -5.15 15.03
CA GLY A 127 -11.47 -5.62 14.69
C GLY A 127 -11.91 -5.05 13.35
N ASN A 128 -12.57 -5.86 12.52
CA ASN A 128 -13.10 -5.41 11.24
C ASN A 128 -14.49 -6.01 11.00
N ILE A 129 -15.41 -5.18 10.54
CA ILE A 129 -16.74 -5.57 10.06
C ILE A 129 -16.87 -5.01 8.65
N THR A 130 -17.25 -5.84 7.71
CA THR A 130 -17.46 -5.45 6.32
C THR A 130 -18.82 -5.99 5.82
N TYR A 131 -19.44 -5.23 4.92
CA TYR A 131 -20.71 -5.58 4.31
C TYR A 131 -20.70 -5.16 2.84
N TYR A 132 -21.23 -6.00 1.97
CA TYR A 132 -21.52 -5.62 0.60
C TYR A 132 -22.92 -6.03 0.19
N ASN A 133 -23.49 -5.29 -0.76
CA ASN A 133 -24.76 -5.62 -1.41
C ASN A 133 -24.70 -5.30 -2.90
N ARG A 134 -24.94 -6.30 -3.72
CA ARG A 134 -25.15 -6.12 -5.16
C ARG A 134 -26.54 -5.53 -5.38
N LEU A 135 -26.56 -4.30 -5.91
CA LEU A 135 -27.83 -3.60 -6.20
C LEU A 135 -28.52 -4.22 -7.42
N ASN A 136 -27.71 -4.61 -8.40
CA ASN A 136 -28.12 -5.29 -9.64
C ASN A 136 -26.92 -6.09 -10.19
N GLU A 137 -27.02 -6.58 -11.44
CA GLU A 137 -25.95 -7.35 -12.08
C GLU A 137 -24.68 -6.55 -12.38
N GLN A 138 -24.80 -5.21 -12.44
CA GLN A 138 -23.71 -4.33 -12.83
C GLN A 138 -23.12 -3.55 -11.65
N SER A 139 -23.86 -3.35 -10.57
CA SER A 139 -23.41 -2.48 -9.50
C SER A 139 -23.55 -3.08 -8.10
N ALA A 140 -22.62 -2.71 -7.24
CA ALA A 140 -22.62 -3.08 -5.83
C ALA A 140 -22.20 -1.88 -4.96
N VAL A 141 -22.71 -1.88 -3.73
CA VAL A 141 -22.25 -1.01 -2.66
C VAL A 141 -21.58 -1.87 -1.60
N ALA A 142 -20.56 -1.33 -0.95
CA ALA A 142 -19.91 -1.99 0.17
C ALA A 142 -19.51 -0.97 1.22
N ALA A 143 -19.43 -1.40 2.47
CA ALA A 143 -18.98 -0.58 3.58
C ALA A 143 -18.14 -1.43 4.53
N SER A 144 -17.20 -0.81 5.22
CA SER A 144 -16.47 -1.46 6.31
C SER A 144 -16.23 -0.51 7.47
N PHE A 145 -16.09 -1.08 8.64
CA PHE A 145 -15.67 -0.40 9.85
C PHE A 145 -14.52 -1.19 10.47
N ARG A 146 -13.38 -0.52 10.69
CA ARG A 146 -12.21 -1.10 11.36
C ARG A 146 -11.90 -0.31 12.62
N TYR A 147 -11.56 -1.03 13.67
CA TYR A 147 -11.15 -0.48 14.95
C TYR A 147 -9.86 -1.13 15.41
N PHE A 148 -8.84 -0.31 15.64
CA PHE A 148 -7.56 -0.75 16.17
C PHE A 148 -7.40 -0.26 17.59
N SER A 149 -7.13 -1.18 18.52
CA SER A 149 -6.76 -0.89 19.90
C SER A 149 -5.27 -1.08 20.07
N SER A 150 -4.58 -0.06 20.57
CA SER A 150 -3.16 -0.17 20.94
C SER A 150 -2.95 -0.69 22.37
N GLY A 151 -4.04 -1.12 23.03
CA GLY A 151 -3.99 -1.62 24.40
C GLY A 151 -3.90 -0.51 25.45
N GLU A 152 -3.60 -0.91 26.68
CA GLU A 152 -3.39 0.00 27.81
C GLU A 152 -1.92 0.41 27.88
N ILE A 153 -1.66 1.72 27.91
CA ILE A 153 -0.31 2.29 28.05
C ILE A 153 -0.25 3.06 29.37
N GLU A 154 0.72 2.73 30.20
CA GLU A 154 1.02 3.46 31.43
C GLU A 154 2.00 4.60 31.15
N LEU A 155 1.56 5.84 31.29
CA LEU A 155 2.41 7.02 31.18
C LEU A 155 2.84 7.48 32.57
N ARG A 156 4.15 7.68 32.77
CA ARG A 156 4.74 8.21 34.04
C ARG A 156 5.82 9.21 33.66
N GLU A 157 5.84 10.34 34.31
CA GLU A 157 6.94 11.32 34.22
C GLU A 157 8.10 10.95 35.16
N THR A 158 7.78 10.33 36.31
CA THR A 158 8.76 9.86 37.30
C THR A 158 8.39 8.48 37.81
N ILE A 159 9.35 7.74 38.35
CA ILE A 159 9.13 6.37 38.88
C ILE A 159 8.18 6.40 40.10
N GLU A 160 8.13 7.51 40.83
CA GLU A 160 7.32 7.66 42.05
C GLU A 160 5.86 8.09 41.76
N GLN A 161 5.55 8.49 40.51
CA GLN A 161 4.24 8.97 40.14
C GLN A 161 3.28 7.80 39.84
N GLU A 162 2.03 7.92 40.28
CA GLU A 162 0.96 7.03 39.88
C GLU A 162 0.82 7.06 38.34
N PRO A 163 0.71 5.90 37.66
CA PRO A 163 0.62 5.86 36.21
C PRO A 163 -0.70 6.45 35.70
N LEU A 164 -0.61 7.28 34.68
CA LEU A 164 -1.78 7.64 33.89
C LEU A 164 -2.00 6.53 32.86
N ILE A 165 -3.09 5.79 33.00
CA ILE A 165 -3.47 4.74 32.06
C ILE A 165 -4.23 5.38 30.89
N VAL A 166 -3.69 5.26 29.70
CA VAL A 166 -4.32 5.71 28.45
C VAL A 166 -4.59 4.53 27.52
N LYS A 167 -5.62 4.65 26.68
CA LYS A 167 -6.02 3.62 25.70
C LYS A 167 -6.07 4.25 24.31
N PRO A 168 -4.93 4.32 23.60
CA PRO A 168 -4.93 4.82 22.25
C PRO A 168 -5.77 3.93 21.33
N ASN A 169 -6.48 4.56 20.40
CA ASN A 169 -7.30 3.83 19.46
C ASN A 169 -7.38 4.55 18.12
N GLU A 170 -7.59 3.78 17.10
CA GLU A 170 -7.76 4.29 15.75
C GLU A 170 -8.96 3.62 15.09
N LEU A 171 -9.66 4.37 14.28
CA LEU A 171 -10.84 3.86 13.57
C LEU A 171 -10.86 4.31 12.12
N LEU A 172 -11.50 3.50 11.30
CA LEU A 172 -11.66 3.76 9.87
C LEU A 172 -13.06 3.31 9.45
N PHE A 173 -13.71 4.14 8.64
CA PHE A 173 -14.98 3.84 8.01
C PHE A 173 -14.85 4.03 6.49
N ASP A 174 -15.23 3.01 5.73
CA ASP A 174 -15.23 3.01 4.27
C ASP A 174 -16.64 2.89 3.70
N LEU A 175 -16.87 3.58 2.60
CA LEU A 175 -18.07 3.43 1.77
C LEU A 175 -17.66 3.37 0.29
N THR A 176 -18.10 2.33 -0.41
CA THR A 176 -17.74 2.06 -1.80
C THR A 176 -18.95 1.94 -2.70
N TYR A 177 -18.79 2.46 -3.91
CA TYR A 177 -19.62 2.13 -5.07
C TYR A 177 -18.77 1.43 -6.13
N SER A 178 -19.20 0.22 -6.54
CA SER A 178 -18.55 -0.60 -7.55
C SER A 178 -19.45 -0.75 -8.77
N LEU A 179 -18.87 -0.65 -9.97
CA LEU A 179 -19.59 -0.74 -11.24
C LEU A 179 -18.86 -1.67 -12.21
N ARG A 180 -19.58 -2.68 -12.74
CA ARG A 180 -19.12 -3.49 -13.87
C ARG A 180 -19.26 -2.69 -15.16
N LEU A 181 -18.14 -2.37 -15.78
CA LEU A 181 -18.09 -1.67 -17.06
C LEU A 181 -18.30 -2.61 -18.25
N SER A 182 -17.99 -3.88 -18.04
CA SER A 182 -18.23 -4.97 -19.00
C SER A 182 -18.40 -6.29 -18.25
N GLU A 183 -18.66 -7.38 -18.94
CA GLU A 183 -18.73 -8.72 -18.35
C GLU A 183 -17.45 -9.15 -17.62
N ARG A 184 -16.31 -8.53 -17.97
CA ARG A 184 -14.99 -8.91 -17.48
C ARG A 184 -14.29 -7.85 -16.63
N ILE A 185 -14.77 -6.61 -16.61
CA ILE A 185 -14.09 -5.49 -15.96
C ILE A 185 -15.06 -4.77 -15.04
N ALA A 186 -14.63 -4.52 -13.82
CA ALA A 186 -15.27 -3.60 -12.89
C ALA A 186 -14.29 -2.53 -12.38
N MET A 187 -14.85 -1.40 -11.96
CA MET A 187 -14.15 -0.34 -11.27
C MET A 187 -14.92 0.05 -10.01
N ALA A 188 -14.23 0.61 -9.04
CA ALA A 188 -14.85 1.14 -7.85
C ALA A 188 -14.16 2.41 -7.34
N VAL A 189 -14.94 3.22 -6.64
CA VAL A 189 -14.47 4.37 -5.88
C VAL A 189 -14.93 4.18 -4.44
N THR A 190 -14.01 4.37 -3.51
CA THR A 190 -14.25 4.29 -2.07
C THR A 190 -13.98 5.65 -1.44
N GLY A 191 -14.91 6.14 -0.64
CA GLY A 191 -14.68 7.23 0.30
C GLY A 191 -14.32 6.64 1.66
N ARG A 192 -13.32 7.22 2.31
CA ARG A 192 -12.76 6.74 3.58
C ARG A 192 -12.69 7.87 4.59
N TYR A 193 -13.17 7.63 5.80
CA TYR A 193 -12.95 8.48 6.96
C TYR A 193 -12.02 7.79 7.93
N ILE A 194 -11.01 8.50 8.41
CA ILE A 194 -9.96 7.99 9.30
C ILE A 194 -9.94 8.89 10.54
N ARG A 195 -9.86 8.28 11.72
CA ARG A 195 -9.62 8.97 12.98
C ARG A 195 -8.56 8.20 13.78
N SER A 196 -7.56 8.92 14.24
CA SER A 196 -6.50 8.41 15.11
C SER A 196 -6.47 9.22 16.40
N ASP A 197 -6.64 8.55 17.53
CA ASP A 197 -6.60 9.12 18.86
C ASP A 197 -5.53 8.38 19.66
N LEU A 198 -4.30 8.89 19.56
CA LEU A 198 -3.14 8.26 20.18
C LEU A 198 -3.05 8.52 21.68
N LYS A 199 -3.91 9.39 22.24
CA LYS A 199 -3.95 9.74 23.69
C LYS A 199 -2.58 10.16 24.26
N LEU A 200 -1.68 10.65 23.43
CA LEU A 200 -0.35 11.10 23.83
C LEU A 200 -0.48 12.50 24.46
N GLN A 201 -1.09 12.59 25.62
CA GLN A 201 -1.06 13.79 26.44
C GLN A 201 0.31 13.86 27.12
N THR A 202 1.26 14.54 26.48
CA THR A 202 2.47 15.00 27.17
C THR A 202 2.16 16.30 27.91
N ALA A 203 3.06 16.75 28.78
CA ALA A 203 2.93 18.03 29.52
C ALA A 203 2.76 19.27 28.62
N LEU A 204 2.86 19.14 27.32
CA LEU A 204 2.52 20.10 26.28
C LEU A 204 1.13 19.72 25.74
N GLU A 205 0.11 20.37 26.25
CA GLU A 205 -1.35 20.09 26.18
C GLU A 205 -1.99 20.02 24.80
N ASP A 206 -1.27 19.94 23.68
CA ASP A 206 -1.79 20.17 22.33
C ASP A 206 -2.03 18.91 21.47
N ALA A 207 -1.68 17.70 21.95
CA ALA A 207 -1.92 16.50 21.15
C ALA A 207 -3.41 16.11 21.14
N SER A 208 -4.09 16.39 20.04
CA SER A 208 -5.51 16.08 19.83
C SER A 208 -5.68 14.86 18.90
N ALA A 209 -6.88 14.27 18.94
CA ALA A 209 -7.22 13.23 17.97
C ALA A 209 -7.22 13.80 16.55
N ALA A 210 -6.48 13.17 15.65
CA ALA A 210 -6.40 13.57 14.27
C ALA A 210 -7.45 12.86 13.41
N SER A 211 -7.97 13.54 12.38
CA SER A 211 -8.93 12.97 11.45
C SER A 211 -8.57 13.37 10.01
N SER A 212 -8.83 12.48 9.07
CA SER A 212 -8.61 12.72 7.65
C SER A 212 -9.63 12.00 6.80
N PHE A 213 -9.74 12.42 5.55
CA PHE A 213 -10.51 11.74 4.52
C PHE A 213 -9.57 11.26 3.42
N ALA A 214 -9.90 10.10 2.86
CA ALA A 214 -9.17 9.54 1.75
C ALA A 214 -10.12 8.95 0.70
N VAL A 215 -9.58 8.73 -0.49
CA VAL A 215 -10.29 8.09 -1.59
C VAL A 215 -9.46 6.92 -2.10
N ASP A 216 -10.12 5.79 -2.41
CA ASP A 216 -9.49 4.69 -3.12
C ASP A 216 -10.10 4.58 -4.52
N ILE A 217 -9.27 4.19 -5.48
CA ILE A 217 -9.68 3.89 -6.85
C ILE A 217 -9.18 2.49 -7.20
N SER A 218 -10.08 1.62 -7.59
CA SER A 218 -9.73 0.25 -7.92
C SER A 218 -10.35 -0.23 -9.22
N SER A 219 -9.70 -1.23 -9.81
CA SER A 219 -10.23 -1.96 -10.97
C SER A 219 -9.92 -3.44 -10.84
N TYR A 220 -10.81 -4.25 -11.37
CA TYR A 220 -10.69 -5.71 -11.36
C TYR A 220 -11.12 -6.28 -12.70
N TYR A 221 -10.33 -7.21 -13.19
CA TYR A 221 -10.58 -8.00 -14.38
C TYR A 221 -10.70 -9.47 -14.02
N GLN A 222 -11.71 -10.14 -14.59
CA GLN A 222 -11.89 -11.58 -14.52
C GLN A 222 -12.31 -12.09 -15.89
N SER A 223 -11.57 -13.06 -16.46
CA SER A 223 -11.97 -13.71 -17.69
C SER A 223 -13.15 -14.67 -17.45
N GLU A 224 -13.79 -15.08 -18.50
CA GLU A 224 -14.58 -16.31 -18.52
C GLU A 224 -13.68 -17.52 -18.30
N GLU A 225 -14.27 -18.66 -18.01
CA GLU A 225 -13.55 -19.93 -18.01
C GLU A 225 -13.16 -20.27 -19.44
N ILE A 226 -11.89 -20.59 -19.63
CA ILE A 226 -11.28 -20.91 -20.91
C ILE A 226 -10.98 -22.41 -20.89
N PRO A 227 -11.71 -23.21 -21.72
CA PRO A 227 -11.45 -24.64 -21.81
C PRO A 227 -10.02 -24.91 -22.29
N MET A 228 -9.28 -25.73 -21.56
CA MET A 228 -7.97 -26.23 -21.91
C MET A 228 -8.02 -27.76 -22.04
N SER A 229 -6.92 -28.38 -22.45
CA SER A 229 -6.94 -29.82 -22.77
C SER A 229 -7.25 -30.73 -21.56
N SER A 230 -6.94 -30.30 -20.32
CA SER A 230 -7.06 -31.11 -19.10
C SER A 230 -7.66 -30.36 -17.90
N PHE A 231 -7.97 -29.09 -18.01
CA PHE A 231 -8.61 -28.25 -17.00
C PHE A 231 -9.22 -27.02 -17.67
N ASP A 232 -10.06 -26.28 -16.95
CA ASP A 232 -10.51 -24.96 -17.37
C ASP A 232 -9.72 -23.89 -16.65
N GLY A 233 -9.34 -22.83 -17.37
CA GLY A 233 -8.53 -21.75 -16.83
C GLY A 233 -9.30 -20.45 -16.69
N ARG A 234 -9.02 -19.67 -15.63
CA ARG A 234 -9.58 -18.31 -15.46
C ARG A 234 -8.49 -17.35 -15.04
N TRP A 235 -8.33 -16.28 -15.83
CA TRP A 235 -7.43 -15.18 -15.50
C TRP A 235 -8.11 -14.14 -14.61
N ARG A 236 -7.36 -13.62 -13.68
CA ARG A 236 -7.75 -12.48 -12.85
C ARG A 236 -6.63 -11.47 -12.78
N ALA A 237 -6.99 -10.19 -12.76
CA ALA A 237 -6.05 -9.10 -12.54
C ALA A 237 -6.73 -7.99 -11.74
N GLY A 238 -5.97 -7.26 -10.96
CA GLY A 238 -6.50 -6.17 -10.16
C GLY A 238 -5.48 -5.06 -9.95
N ILE A 239 -5.99 -3.85 -9.79
CA ILE A 239 -5.25 -2.68 -9.36
C ILE A 239 -6.07 -1.96 -8.30
N ASN A 240 -5.39 -1.49 -7.27
CA ASN A 240 -5.96 -0.63 -6.24
C ASN A 240 -4.96 0.46 -5.87
N ILE A 241 -5.38 1.72 -5.95
CA ILE A 241 -4.67 2.86 -5.36
C ILE A 241 -5.51 3.29 -4.17
N SER A 242 -5.03 3.05 -2.97
CA SER A 242 -5.76 3.29 -1.73
C SER A 242 -5.16 4.42 -0.91
N ASN A 243 -5.99 5.01 -0.04
CA ASN A 243 -5.61 6.05 0.90
C ASN A 243 -5.11 7.36 0.25
N ILE A 244 -5.66 7.74 -0.90
CA ILE A 244 -5.35 9.02 -1.54
C ILE A 244 -6.01 10.13 -0.72
N GLY A 245 -5.23 10.92 0.00
CA GLY A 245 -5.77 11.96 0.87
C GLY A 245 -4.70 12.89 1.45
N PRO A 246 -5.12 13.98 2.08
CA PRO A 246 -4.21 14.95 2.69
C PRO A 246 -3.43 14.34 3.85
N LYS A 247 -2.32 14.95 4.18
CA LYS A 247 -1.50 14.60 5.34
C LYS A 247 -2.32 14.73 6.64
N LEU A 248 -2.00 13.90 7.61
CA LEU A 248 -2.60 13.90 8.94
C LEU A 248 -1.79 14.77 9.89
N LYS A 249 -2.48 15.53 10.73
CA LYS A 249 -1.88 16.43 11.71
C LYS A 249 -2.44 16.14 13.10
N TYR A 250 -1.57 15.89 14.07
CA TYR A 250 -1.95 15.57 15.45
C TYR A 250 -1.88 16.77 16.39
N ASP A 251 -1.18 17.83 16.00
CA ASP A 251 -1.03 19.06 16.78
C ASP A 251 -0.94 20.27 15.83
N ASP A 252 -0.99 21.48 16.36
CA ASP A 252 -0.94 22.71 15.57
C ASP A 252 0.48 23.11 15.13
N VAL A 253 1.50 22.61 15.81
CA VAL A 253 2.91 23.00 15.63
C VAL A 253 3.77 21.89 15.02
N GLY A 254 3.33 20.62 15.13
CA GLY A 254 4.08 19.46 14.71
C GLY A 254 4.07 19.20 13.18
N SER A 255 4.90 18.25 12.80
CA SER A 255 5.01 17.84 11.40
C SER A 255 3.79 17.04 10.95
N GLU A 256 3.34 17.30 9.73
CA GLU A 256 2.27 16.53 9.10
C GLU A 256 2.78 15.16 8.61
N SER A 257 2.01 14.11 8.86
CA SER A 257 2.31 12.75 8.41
C SER A 257 1.50 12.37 7.18
N TYR A 258 2.15 11.79 6.18
CA TYR A 258 1.45 11.25 5.02
C TYR A 258 0.51 10.11 5.42
N LEU A 259 -0.67 10.05 4.79
CA LEU A 259 -1.45 8.81 4.80
C LEU A 259 -0.69 7.72 4.05
N PRO A 260 -0.84 6.44 4.41
CA PRO A 260 -0.17 5.33 3.73
C PRO A 260 -0.83 5.07 2.36
N THR A 261 -0.70 6.04 1.45
CA THR A 261 -1.16 5.88 0.07
C THR A 261 -0.41 4.72 -0.57
N ASN A 262 -1.14 3.73 -1.06
CA ASN A 262 -0.55 2.49 -1.54
C ASN A 262 -1.07 2.12 -2.93
N LEU A 263 -0.16 1.80 -3.84
CA LEU A 263 -0.46 1.16 -5.11
C LEU A 263 -0.27 -0.35 -4.96
N ALA A 264 -1.31 -1.11 -5.27
CA ALA A 264 -1.25 -2.56 -5.30
C ALA A 264 -1.70 -3.09 -6.67
N LEU A 265 -0.89 -3.96 -7.25
CA LEU A 265 -1.11 -4.63 -8.52
C LEU A 265 -1.13 -6.13 -8.28
N GLY A 266 -2.10 -6.84 -8.84
CA GLY A 266 -2.18 -8.29 -8.69
C GLY A 266 -2.57 -8.97 -9.99
N ALA A 267 -2.09 -10.21 -10.14
CA ALA A 267 -2.51 -11.11 -11.20
C ALA A 267 -2.69 -12.51 -10.63
N GLY A 268 -3.71 -13.21 -11.09
CA GLY A 268 -4.00 -14.57 -10.65
C GLY A 268 -4.53 -15.44 -11.79
N PHE A 269 -4.39 -16.74 -11.58
CA PHE A 269 -4.92 -17.75 -12.49
C PHE A 269 -5.53 -18.89 -11.69
N ASP A 270 -6.77 -19.25 -12.04
CA ASP A 270 -7.48 -20.40 -11.50
C ASP A 270 -7.37 -21.57 -12.46
N PHE A 271 -6.94 -22.71 -11.93
CA PHE A 271 -6.99 -24.02 -12.55
C PHE A 271 -8.23 -24.74 -12.02
N VAL A 272 -9.30 -24.80 -12.80
CA VAL A 272 -10.49 -25.60 -12.49
C VAL A 272 -10.23 -26.99 -13.02
N LEU A 273 -9.77 -27.89 -12.15
CA LEU A 273 -9.30 -29.22 -12.54
C LEU A 273 -10.48 -30.16 -12.82
N ASP A 274 -11.51 -30.07 -12.01
CA ASP A 274 -12.77 -30.80 -12.12
C ASP A 274 -13.87 -30.11 -11.26
N GLU A 275 -15.04 -30.74 -11.15
CA GLU A 275 -16.18 -30.23 -10.35
C GLU A 275 -15.87 -30.06 -8.85
N TYR A 276 -14.78 -30.66 -8.35
CA TYR A 276 -14.43 -30.71 -6.93
C TYR A 276 -13.14 -29.98 -6.61
N ASN A 277 -12.28 -29.76 -7.58
CA ASN A 277 -10.91 -29.34 -7.34
C ASN A 277 -10.56 -28.06 -8.13
N THR A 278 -10.30 -26.97 -7.42
CA THR A 278 -9.83 -25.73 -8.01
C THR A 278 -8.57 -25.27 -7.30
N ILE A 279 -7.55 -24.89 -8.07
CA ILE A 279 -6.31 -24.28 -7.56
C ILE A 279 -6.21 -22.86 -8.10
N GLY A 280 -6.12 -21.88 -7.22
CA GLY A 280 -5.82 -20.49 -7.56
C GLY A 280 -4.38 -20.14 -7.22
N LEU A 281 -3.65 -19.58 -8.16
CA LEU A 281 -2.33 -18.99 -7.93
C LEU A 281 -2.45 -17.48 -8.12
N THR A 282 -1.86 -16.70 -7.21
CA THR A 282 -1.92 -15.24 -7.30
C THR A 282 -0.58 -14.63 -6.88
N ALA A 283 -0.14 -13.64 -7.64
CA ALA A 283 0.99 -12.79 -7.32
C ALA A 283 0.50 -11.36 -7.11
N GLN A 284 1.08 -10.65 -6.15
CA GLN A 284 0.78 -9.26 -5.85
C GLN A 284 2.06 -8.48 -5.64
N PHE A 285 2.06 -7.24 -6.13
CA PHE A 285 3.11 -6.24 -5.91
C PHE A 285 2.47 -5.01 -5.32
N SER A 286 3.10 -4.40 -4.33
CA SER A 286 2.64 -3.15 -3.76
C SER A 286 3.78 -2.20 -3.46
N LYS A 287 3.50 -0.90 -3.54
CA LYS A 287 4.45 0.17 -3.24
C LYS A 287 3.71 1.31 -2.55
N LEU A 288 4.28 1.81 -1.45
CA LEU A 288 3.83 3.05 -0.86
C LEU A 288 4.12 4.23 -1.79
N LEU A 289 3.08 5.00 -2.10
CA LEU A 289 3.19 6.24 -2.88
C LEU A 289 3.41 7.44 -1.94
N VAL A 290 4.45 7.33 -1.13
CA VAL A 290 4.87 8.31 -0.13
C VAL A 290 6.35 8.58 -0.33
N PRO A 291 6.80 9.86 -0.24
CA PRO A 291 8.19 10.19 -0.46
C PRO A 291 9.14 9.40 0.43
N THR A 292 10.24 8.94 -0.18
CA THR A 292 11.33 8.28 0.55
C THR A 292 12.13 9.30 1.34
N PRO A 293 12.48 9.02 2.62
CA PRO A 293 13.33 9.88 3.41
C PRO A 293 14.68 10.11 2.70
N PRO A 294 15.10 11.40 2.50
CA PRO A 294 16.38 11.71 1.89
C PRO A 294 17.55 11.43 2.85
N ILE A 295 18.76 11.44 2.33
CA ILE A 295 19.96 11.49 3.13
C ILE A 295 20.26 12.96 3.42
N TYR A 296 20.34 13.30 4.70
CA TYR A 296 20.70 14.63 5.15
C TYR A 296 22.21 14.75 5.34
N GLY A 297 22.72 15.96 5.20
CA GLY A 297 24.11 16.33 5.41
C GLY A 297 24.23 17.72 5.96
N THR A 298 25.46 18.20 6.08
CA THR A 298 25.80 19.56 6.47
C THR A 298 26.18 20.36 5.23
N GLU A 299 25.56 21.50 5.03
CA GLU A 299 25.97 22.46 4.00
C GLU A 299 27.16 23.27 4.52
N ILE A 300 28.22 23.29 3.74
CA ILE A 300 29.46 23.99 4.06
C ILE A 300 29.78 25.00 2.96
N SER A 301 30.48 26.08 3.35
CA SER A 301 31.21 26.95 2.41
C SER A 301 32.65 26.49 2.35
N TYR A 302 33.26 26.53 1.18
CA TYR A 302 34.64 26.10 1.00
C TYR A 302 35.36 26.97 -0.03
N ILE A 303 36.71 26.97 0.02
CA ILE A 303 37.56 27.55 -1.02
C ILE A 303 37.91 26.39 -1.97
N ASP A 304 37.52 26.51 -3.22
CA ASP A 304 37.84 25.56 -4.29
C ASP A 304 39.28 25.83 -4.75
N GLU A 305 40.23 25.08 -4.23
CA GLU A 305 41.68 25.28 -4.47
C GLU A 305 42.10 24.81 -5.87
N ASN A 306 41.40 23.82 -6.43
CA ASN A 306 41.74 23.26 -7.75
C ASN A 306 40.87 23.85 -8.88
N GLY A 307 39.80 24.58 -8.59
CA GLY A 307 38.93 25.29 -9.54
C GLY A 307 38.00 24.35 -10.32
N ASP A 308 37.67 23.16 -9.79
CA ASP A 308 36.79 22.19 -10.48
C ASP A 308 35.32 22.33 -10.13
N GLY A 309 34.99 23.17 -9.13
CA GLY A 309 33.63 23.44 -8.68
C GLY A 309 33.03 22.34 -7.83
N GLN A 310 33.84 21.42 -7.30
CA GLN A 310 33.43 20.36 -6.41
C GLN A 310 34.26 20.42 -5.11
N TYR A 311 33.65 20.07 -4.00
CA TYR A 311 34.35 19.94 -2.72
C TYR A 311 35.13 18.61 -2.69
N ASP A 312 36.43 18.67 -2.43
CA ASP A 312 37.27 17.49 -2.22
C ASP A 312 38.22 17.65 -0.99
N GLU A 313 39.03 16.60 -0.70
CA GLU A 313 39.88 16.59 0.51
C GLU A 313 40.98 17.68 0.55
N GLY A 314 41.21 18.41 -0.56
CA GLY A 314 42.19 19.50 -0.63
C GLY A 314 41.62 20.85 -0.31
N ASP A 315 40.30 21.00 -0.31
CA ASP A 315 39.62 22.27 -0.16
C ASP A 315 39.48 22.70 1.32
N GLU A 316 39.64 23.98 1.58
CA GLU A 316 39.49 24.54 2.92
C GLU A 316 38.02 24.88 3.21
N ILE A 317 37.47 24.26 4.28
CA ILE A 317 36.12 24.61 4.77
C ILE A 317 36.18 25.97 5.49
N THR A 318 35.46 26.95 4.98
CA THR A 318 35.41 28.30 5.52
C THR A 318 34.24 28.51 6.50
N GLY A 319 33.23 27.65 6.48
CA GLY A 319 32.12 27.71 7.42
C GLY A 319 31.09 26.60 7.23
N GLU A 320 30.36 26.28 8.29
CA GLU A 320 29.15 25.47 8.24
C GLU A 320 27.95 26.40 8.12
N ILE A 321 27.12 26.19 7.10
CA ILE A 321 25.96 27.05 6.83
C ILE A 321 24.71 26.48 7.48
N LEU A 322 24.42 25.19 7.29
CA LEU A 322 23.19 24.56 7.75
C LEU A 322 23.40 23.07 8.04
N ASN A 323 22.98 22.62 9.21
CA ASN A 323 22.76 21.21 9.50
C ASN A 323 21.40 20.80 8.96
N ASN A 324 21.27 19.60 8.40
CA ASN A 324 20.07 19.01 7.78
C ASN A 324 19.74 19.51 6.35
N SER A 325 20.72 19.93 5.59
CA SER A 325 20.56 20.05 4.13
C SER A 325 20.46 18.67 3.47
N ILE A 326 19.69 18.57 2.37
CA ILE A 326 19.54 17.29 1.66
C ILE A 326 20.80 17.00 0.86
N TYR A 327 21.53 15.96 1.26
CA TYR A 327 22.71 15.47 0.53
C TYR A 327 22.32 14.65 -0.70
N LYS A 328 21.37 13.69 -0.53
CA LYS A 328 20.84 12.86 -1.63
C LYS A 328 19.35 12.59 -1.45
N GLY A 329 18.66 12.45 -2.55
CA GLY A 329 17.22 12.26 -2.57
C GLY A 329 16.49 13.56 -2.91
N LYS A 330 15.20 13.64 -2.57
CA LYS A 330 14.36 14.81 -2.81
C LYS A 330 13.71 15.27 -1.52
N ASN A 331 13.32 16.55 -1.49
CA ASN A 331 12.56 17.10 -0.36
C ASN A 331 11.26 16.30 -0.15
N PRO A 332 11.07 15.66 1.00
CA PRO A 332 9.87 14.91 1.31
C PRO A 332 8.70 15.81 1.74
N ASP A 333 8.98 17.05 2.14
CA ASP A 333 7.92 17.99 2.54
C ASP A 333 7.28 18.65 1.32
N VAL A 334 6.42 17.91 0.68
CA VAL A 334 5.63 18.33 -0.49
C VAL A 334 4.16 17.99 -0.25
N SER A 335 3.26 18.54 -1.07
CA SER A 335 1.85 18.17 -1.02
C SER A 335 1.67 16.67 -1.26
N PHE A 336 0.63 16.07 -0.68
CA PHE A 336 0.38 14.63 -0.80
C PHE A 336 0.31 14.17 -2.27
N PHE A 337 -0.32 14.96 -3.14
CA PHE A 337 -0.42 14.64 -4.55
C PHE A 337 0.93 14.66 -5.27
N LYS A 338 1.78 15.67 -4.99
CA LYS A 338 3.14 15.72 -5.52
C LYS A 338 3.99 14.56 -4.96
N GLY A 339 3.84 14.23 -3.67
CA GLY A 339 4.51 13.12 -3.01
C GLY A 339 4.23 11.78 -3.67
N MET A 340 2.96 11.51 -4.05
CA MET A 340 2.59 10.29 -4.76
C MET A 340 3.37 10.07 -6.07
N PHE A 341 3.56 11.11 -6.87
CA PHE A 341 4.34 11.00 -8.12
C PHE A 341 5.83 11.02 -7.87
N GLN A 342 6.29 11.77 -6.87
CA GLN A 342 7.68 11.86 -6.50
C GLN A 342 8.23 10.51 -6.04
N SER A 343 7.44 9.71 -5.34
CA SER A 343 7.80 8.39 -4.78
C SER A 343 8.23 7.34 -5.82
N PHE A 344 8.12 7.61 -7.10
CA PHE A 344 8.63 6.74 -8.16
C PHE A 344 10.08 7.02 -8.57
N GLY A 345 10.74 7.98 -7.94
CA GLY A 345 12.10 8.36 -8.32
C GLY A 345 12.72 9.37 -7.36
N ASP A 346 12.53 9.20 -6.07
CA ASP A 346 13.10 10.05 -5.03
C ASP A 346 14.07 9.33 -4.08
N ALA A 347 14.20 8.02 -4.24
CA ALA A 347 15.13 7.24 -3.43
C ALA A 347 16.59 7.71 -3.65
N PRO A 348 17.34 8.01 -2.57
CA PRO A 348 18.70 8.55 -2.63
C PRO A 348 19.69 7.71 -3.43
N ASN A 349 19.55 6.39 -3.43
CA ASN A 349 20.40 5.47 -4.18
C ASN A 349 19.80 5.07 -5.55
N GLY A 350 18.83 5.86 -6.04
CA GLY A 350 18.23 5.71 -7.36
C GLY A 350 17.42 4.44 -7.54
N ILE A 351 17.35 3.93 -8.76
CA ILE A 351 16.45 2.82 -9.17
C ILE A 351 16.66 1.56 -8.32
N SER A 352 17.89 1.27 -7.88
CA SER A 352 18.17 0.10 -7.04
C SER A 352 17.43 0.17 -5.71
N GLU A 353 17.33 1.35 -5.10
CA GLU A 353 16.61 1.56 -3.86
C GLU A 353 15.09 1.63 -4.10
N GLU A 354 14.63 2.23 -5.20
CA GLU A 354 13.22 2.22 -5.60
C GLU A 354 12.67 0.80 -5.74
N LEU A 355 13.45 -0.12 -6.30
CA LEU A 355 13.05 -1.52 -6.41
C LEU A 355 12.97 -2.23 -5.05
N GLN A 356 13.74 -1.79 -4.06
CA GLN A 356 13.66 -2.32 -2.70
C GLN A 356 12.38 -1.90 -1.97
N GLU A 357 11.72 -0.84 -2.40
CA GLU A 357 10.45 -0.36 -1.84
C GLU A 357 9.24 -1.14 -2.34
N VAL A 358 9.43 -1.99 -3.36
CA VAL A 358 8.38 -2.84 -3.88
C VAL A 358 8.25 -4.09 -3.01
N ILE A 359 7.12 -4.19 -2.34
CA ILE A 359 6.69 -5.39 -1.62
C ILE A 359 6.10 -6.36 -2.63
N TRP A 360 6.41 -7.65 -2.50
CA TRP A 360 5.79 -8.67 -3.32
C TRP A 360 5.34 -9.88 -2.49
N ALA A 361 4.29 -10.52 -2.96
CA ALA A 361 3.75 -11.71 -2.34
C ALA A 361 3.30 -12.72 -3.39
N LEU A 362 3.45 -14.01 -3.07
CA LEU A 362 2.96 -15.13 -3.84
C LEU A 362 2.05 -15.98 -2.97
N GLY A 363 0.88 -16.35 -3.49
CA GLY A 363 -0.11 -17.14 -2.76
C GLY A 363 -0.76 -18.19 -3.63
N ALA A 364 -1.12 -19.29 -2.99
CA ALA A 364 -1.87 -20.39 -3.55
C ALA A 364 -3.09 -20.69 -2.67
N GLU A 365 -4.23 -20.97 -3.32
CA GLU A 365 -5.47 -21.37 -2.68
C GLU A 365 -5.99 -22.62 -3.38
N TYR A 366 -6.22 -23.70 -2.63
CA TYR A 366 -6.83 -24.92 -3.12
C TYR A 366 -8.21 -25.08 -2.51
N TRP A 367 -9.23 -25.23 -3.32
CA TRP A 367 -10.60 -25.53 -2.92
C TRP A 367 -10.96 -26.96 -3.24
N PHE A 368 -11.52 -27.66 -2.24
CA PHE A 368 -12.11 -28.96 -2.39
C PHE A 368 -13.63 -28.88 -2.23
N ARG A 369 -14.36 -29.19 -3.29
CA ARG A 369 -15.84 -29.17 -3.35
C ARG A 369 -16.47 -27.82 -2.97
N ASP A 370 -15.77 -26.71 -3.14
CA ASP A 370 -16.19 -25.38 -2.64
C ASP A 370 -16.52 -25.35 -1.14
N VAL A 371 -16.08 -26.37 -0.38
CA VAL A 371 -16.33 -26.52 1.06
C VAL A 371 -15.07 -26.29 1.88
N PHE A 372 -13.97 -26.96 1.51
CA PHE A 372 -12.71 -26.83 2.22
C PHE A 372 -11.71 -26.06 1.39
N ALA A 373 -11.03 -25.11 2.01
CA ALA A 373 -9.92 -24.39 1.39
C ALA A 373 -8.64 -24.61 2.19
N PHE A 374 -7.54 -24.79 1.46
CA PHE A 374 -6.18 -24.76 2.01
C PHE A 374 -5.40 -23.67 1.31
N ARG A 375 -4.62 -22.90 2.06
CA ARG A 375 -3.91 -21.74 1.56
C ARG A 375 -2.48 -21.76 2.03
N ALA A 376 -1.61 -21.26 1.18
CA ALA A 376 -0.21 -21.02 1.53
C ALA A 376 0.26 -19.76 0.80
N GLY A 377 1.17 -19.03 1.42
CA GLY A 377 1.74 -17.84 0.80
C GLY A 377 3.10 -17.49 1.35
N TYR A 378 3.79 -16.62 0.63
CA TYR A 378 5.05 -16.02 1.04
C TYR A 378 5.01 -14.52 0.76
N PHE A 379 5.31 -13.73 1.79
CA PHE A 379 5.39 -12.27 1.77
C PHE A 379 6.83 -11.83 1.89
N ASN A 380 7.22 -10.86 1.07
CA ASN A 380 8.56 -10.30 1.10
C ASN A 380 8.56 -8.78 1.02
N GLU A 381 9.09 -8.17 2.06
CA GLU A 381 9.49 -6.78 2.12
C GLU A 381 11.00 -6.71 2.32
N ASN A 382 11.66 -5.78 1.62
CA ASN A 382 13.12 -5.69 1.67
C ASN A 382 13.59 -5.39 3.10
N PRO A 383 14.67 -6.02 3.60
CA PRO A 383 15.23 -5.76 4.92
C PRO A 383 15.53 -4.28 5.21
N ASN A 384 15.93 -3.51 4.20
CA ASN A 384 16.22 -2.08 4.34
C ASN A 384 14.96 -1.18 4.36
N LYS A 385 13.76 -1.73 4.11
CA LYS A 385 12.52 -0.98 3.93
C LYS A 385 11.37 -1.41 4.86
N GLY A 386 11.64 -2.29 5.84
CA GLY A 386 10.63 -2.75 6.82
C GLY A 386 10.85 -4.18 7.28
N ALA A 387 11.59 -4.98 6.50
CA ALA A 387 12.08 -6.31 6.87
C ALA A 387 10.98 -7.36 7.20
N ARG A 388 9.73 -7.17 6.79
CA ARG A 388 8.68 -8.16 7.01
C ARG A 388 8.80 -9.28 5.97
N GLN A 389 9.16 -10.45 6.43
CA GLN A 389 9.25 -11.66 5.61
C GLN A 389 8.61 -12.81 6.36
N TYR A 390 7.64 -13.48 5.76
CA TYR A 390 6.96 -14.59 6.41
C TYR A 390 6.33 -15.57 5.42
N PHE A 391 6.23 -16.80 5.83
CA PHE A 391 5.31 -17.77 5.26
C PHE A 391 3.96 -17.67 5.96
N SER A 392 2.89 -17.88 5.22
CA SER A 392 1.55 -18.01 5.77
C SER A 392 0.92 -19.33 5.37
N LEU A 393 0.08 -19.83 6.26
CA LEU A 393 -0.77 -20.99 6.04
C LEU A 393 -2.20 -20.59 6.39
N GLY A 394 -3.18 -21.13 5.67
CA GLY A 394 -4.58 -20.87 5.93
C GLY A 394 -5.45 -22.10 5.69
N ALA A 395 -6.55 -22.14 6.41
CA ALA A 395 -7.61 -23.11 6.19
C ALA A 395 -8.96 -22.40 6.18
N GLY A 396 -9.85 -22.83 5.28
CA GLY A 396 -11.19 -22.30 5.16
C GLY A 396 -12.23 -23.44 5.15
N PHE A 397 -13.38 -23.15 5.74
CA PHE A 397 -14.53 -24.03 5.73
C PHE A 397 -15.78 -23.24 5.36
N LYS A 398 -16.46 -23.68 4.32
CA LYS A 398 -17.70 -23.06 3.82
C LYS A 398 -18.83 -24.06 3.94
N TYR A 399 -19.87 -23.67 4.66
CA TYR A 399 -21.10 -24.44 4.77
C TYR A 399 -22.30 -23.56 4.47
N THR A 400 -22.97 -23.83 3.37
CA THR A 400 -24.09 -23.02 2.85
C THR A 400 -23.74 -21.53 2.72
N THR A 401 -24.09 -20.69 3.70
CA THR A 401 -23.86 -19.24 3.72
C THR A 401 -22.78 -18.80 4.71
N ILE A 402 -22.22 -19.73 5.49
CA ILE A 402 -21.22 -19.45 6.51
C ILE A 402 -19.85 -19.84 5.99
N ASN A 403 -18.91 -18.92 6.02
CA ASN A 403 -17.49 -19.18 5.77
C ASN A 403 -16.71 -18.90 7.05
N ILE A 404 -15.81 -19.81 7.41
CA ILE A 404 -14.89 -19.66 8.53
C ILE A 404 -13.49 -19.82 7.97
N ASP A 405 -12.66 -18.82 8.15
CA ASP A 405 -11.28 -18.81 7.71
C ASP A 405 -10.34 -18.61 8.89
N LEU A 406 -9.25 -19.37 8.91
CA LEU A 406 -8.18 -19.28 9.88
C LEU A 406 -6.86 -19.14 9.14
N SER A 407 -5.95 -18.36 9.69
CA SER A 407 -4.60 -18.21 9.16
C SER A 407 -3.57 -18.23 10.27
N TYR A 408 -2.36 -18.59 9.92
CA TYR A 408 -1.20 -18.55 10.79
C TYR A 408 0.03 -18.08 10.03
N LEU A 409 0.77 -17.12 10.61
CA LEU A 409 1.95 -16.53 10.00
C LEU A 409 3.21 -17.01 10.71
N ILE A 410 4.23 -17.36 9.91
CA ILE A 410 5.52 -17.86 10.37
C ILE A 410 6.59 -16.88 9.87
N SER A 411 7.10 -16.03 10.77
CA SER A 411 8.16 -15.08 10.42
C SER A 411 9.43 -15.81 9.99
N THR A 412 10.03 -15.34 8.90
CA THR A 412 11.35 -15.77 8.41
C THR A 412 12.39 -14.67 8.55
N SER A 413 11.96 -13.46 8.91
CA SER A 413 12.85 -12.34 9.18
C SER A 413 13.63 -12.55 10.48
N LYS A 414 14.85 -12.03 10.52
CA LYS A 414 15.65 -11.95 11.77
C LYS A 414 15.13 -10.85 12.71
N VAL A 415 14.35 -9.91 12.19
CA VAL A 415 13.69 -8.87 12.97
C VAL A 415 12.41 -9.46 13.54
N VAL A 416 12.16 -9.24 14.84
CA VAL A 416 10.93 -9.71 15.49
C VAL A 416 9.73 -9.09 14.80
N SER A 417 8.90 -9.94 14.17
CA SER A 417 7.70 -9.48 13.50
C SER A 417 6.60 -9.19 14.53
N THR A 418 5.97 -8.04 14.42
CA THR A 418 4.79 -7.67 15.23
C THR A 418 3.57 -8.58 14.97
N LEU A 419 3.61 -9.33 13.87
CA LEU A 419 2.57 -10.29 13.47
C LEU A 419 2.92 -11.75 13.89
N GLU A 420 4.05 -11.98 14.56
CA GLU A 420 4.45 -13.33 14.94
C GLU A 420 3.53 -13.88 16.03
N GLY A 421 2.79 -14.94 15.70
CA GLY A 421 1.85 -15.60 16.61
C GLY A 421 0.42 -15.06 16.55
N THR A 422 0.10 -14.34 15.49
CA THR A 422 -1.30 -13.98 15.14
C THR A 422 -1.97 -15.06 14.32
#